data_4457a124fa02d99dae3b35e8f8a39c2e
#
_entry.id   4457a124fa02d99dae3b35e8f8a39c2e
#
_cell.length_a   1.000
_cell.length_b   1.000
_cell.length_c   1.000
_cell.angle_alpha   90.00
_cell.angle_beta   90.00
_cell.angle_gamma   90.00
#
_symmetry.space_group_name_H-M   'P 1'
#
loop_
_entity.id
_entity.type
_entity.pdbx_description
1 polymer ?
#
loop_
_entity_poly.entity_id
_entity_poly.type
_entity_poly.pdbx_seq_one_letter_code
_entity_poly.pdbx_strand_id
1 'polypeptide(L)'
;LLVQWILAYIQRRIGMDVGVEPGAEMKAAINAAEERQVKLALIDRDIRVTLHRFWASMSLFEKFKMFYALIGSIAVADKTGDLIDIEELKKENVVEAAMEEFYKYSPRGAMALIGERDAYMSHHLIRLGSANERVLAVVGAGHRKGIEQYLQNPATLPPFDSLTSQMKSRPWGLIFGIVVTAIFGLLLLAIVFS
;
A
#
# COMPACT_ATOMS: atom_id res chain seq x y z
N LEU A 1 -1.78 -13.59 -9.60
CA LEU A 1 -1.10 -13.38 -10.88
C LEU A 1 -1.58 -12.11 -11.59
N LEU A 2 -2.90 -11.94 -11.87
CA LEU A 2 -3.43 -10.77 -12.60
C LEU A 2 -3.22 -9.45 -11.85
N VAL A 3 -3.53 -9.41 -10.56
CA VAL A 3 -3.36 -8.21 -9.71
C VAL A 3 -1.88 -7.81 -9.61
N GLN A 4 -0.98 -8.79 -9.47
CA GLN A 4 0.46 -8.52 -9.46
C GLN A 4 0.94 -7.95 -10.80
N TRP A 5 0.39 -8.45 -11.91
CA TRP A 5 0.73 -7.96 -13.23
C TRP A 5 0.22 -6.53 -13.47
N ILE A 6 -1.03 -6.22 -13.04
CA ILE A 6 -1.60 -4.88 -13.11
C ILE A 6 -0.80 -3.89 -12.24
N LEU A 7 -0.46 -4.27 -11.00
CA LEU A 7 0.36 -3.43 -10.13
C LEU A 7 1.75 -3.17 -10.73
N ALA A 8 2.40 -4.20 -11.27
CA ALA A 8 3.68 -4.05 -11.95
C ALA A 8 3.59 -3.16 -13.20
N TYR A 9 2.49 -3.26 -13.95
CA TYR A 9 2.23 -2.41 -15.12
C TYR A 9 2.04 -0.94 -14.73
N ILE A 10 1.23 -0.67 -13.70
CA ILE A 10 1.00 0.69 -13.17
C ILE A 10 2.30 1.29 -12.64
N GLN A 11 3.04 0.52 -11.82
CA GLN A 11 4.32 0.95 -11.27
C GLN A 11 5.34 1.25 -12.38
N ARG A 12 5.40 0.40 -13.43
CA ARG A 12 6.31 0.62 -14.56
C ARG A 12 5.92 1.87 -15.35
N ARG A 13 4.63 2.13 -15.53
CA ARG A 13 4.16 3.31 -16.25
C ARG A 13 4.48 4.61 -15.49
N ILE A 14 4.21 4.64 -14.18
CA ILE A 14 4.57 5.78 -13.31
C ILE A 14 6.10 5.96 -13.29
N GLY A 15 6.87 4.88 -13.20
CA GLY A 15 8.33 4.93 -13.18
C GLY A 15 8.95 5.46 -14.48
N MET A 16 8.34 5.16 -15.64
CA MET A 16 8.80 5.71 -16.93
C MET A 16 8.60 7.23 -17.02
N ASP A 17 7.51 7.75 -16.46
CA ASP A 17 7.22 9.18 -16.44
C ASP A 17 8.14 9.95 -15.47
N VAL A 18 8.66 9.28 -14.44
CA VAL A 18 9.58 9.88 -13.43
C VAL A 18 11.06 9.61 -13.75
N GLY A 19 11.36 8.75 -14.72
CA GLY A 19 12.74 8.37 -15.08
C GLY A 19 13.44 7.51 -14.02
N VAL A 20 12.72 6.95 -13.05
CA VAL A 20 13.26 6.09 -11.99
C VAL A 20 12.51 4.76 -11.99
N GLU A 21 13.23 3.66 -12.05
CA GLU A 21 12.59 2.34 -11.93
C GLU A 21 11.98 2.15 -10.53
N PRO A 22 10.76 1.59 -10.43
CA PRO A 22 10.16 1.24 -9.15
C PRO A 22 11.08 0.31 -8.35
N GLY A 23 11.38 0.67 -7.09
CA GLY A 23 12.26 -0.10 -6.22
C GLY A 23 13.76 0.18 -6.43
N ALA A 24 14.13 1.19 -7.22
CA ALA A 24 15.52 1.59 -7.43
C ALA A 24 16.21 1.94 -6.10
N GLU A 25 15.49 2.56 -5.16
CA GLU A 25 15.97 2.87 -3.82
C GLU A 25 16.29 1.61 -3.01
N MET A 26 15.47 0.58 -3.12
CA MET A 26 15.70 -0.70 -2.44
C MET A 26 16.88 -1.43 -3.06
N LYS A 27 16.99 -1.43 -4.40
CA LYS A 27 18.12 -2.00 -5.11
C LYS A 27 19.43 -1.30 -4.76
N ALA A 28 19.43 0.03 -4.68
CA ALA A 28 20.58 0.81 -4.25
C ALA A 28 21.00 0.47 -2.81
N ALA A 29 20.02 0.31 -1.91
CA ALA A 29 20.29 -0.08 -0.52
C ALA A 29 20.91 -1.49 -0.42
N ILE A 30 20.41 -2.44 -1.22
CA ILE A 30 20.96 -3.81 -1.28
C ILE A 30 22.40 -3.77 -1.79
N ASN A 31 22.67 -3.11 -2.92
CA ASN A 31 24.00 -2.98 -3.48
C ASN A 31 24.98 -2.34 -2.49
N ALA A 32 24.57 -1.26 -1.83
CA ALA A 32 25.38 -0.59 -0.82
C ALA A 32 25.68 -1.47 0.40
N ALA A 33 24.75 -2.35 0.79
CA ALA A 33 24.96 -3.32 1.87
C ALA A 33 25.96 -4.40 1.45
N GLU A 34 25.85 -4.91 0.23
CA GLU A 34 26.79 -5.91 -0.34
C GLU A 34 28.20 -5.34 -0.46
N GLU A 35 28.37 -4.14 -1.04
CA GLU A 35 29.66 -3.48 -1.18
C GLU A 35 30.37 -3.25 0.16
N ARG A 36 29.60 -2.96 1.22
CA ARG A 36 30.13 -2.74 2.56
C ARG A 36 30.16 -3.98 3.44
N GLN A 37 29.75 -5.11 2.90
CA GLN A 37 29.67 -6.40 3.61
C GLN A 37 28.88 -6.31 4.95
N VAL A 38 27.85 -5.47 4.97
CA VAL A 38 26.96 -5.36 6.13
C VAL A 38 25.77 -6.31 5.99
N LYS A 39 25.25 -6.77 7.11
CA LYS A 39 24.10 -7.67 7.13
C LYS A 39 22.84 -6.94 6.63
N LEU A 40 22.09 -7.60 5.75
CA LEU A 40 20.81 -7.14 5.24
C LEU A 40 19.66 -7.88 5.93
N ALA A 41 18.62 -7.16 6.30
CA ALA A 41 17.38 -7.72 6.82
C ALA A 41 16.17 -7.12 6.08
N LEU A 42 15.29 -7.98 5.57
CA LEU A 42 14.00 -7.56 5.01
C LEU A 42 13.00 -7.49 6.16
N ILE A 43 12.46 -6.30 6.39
CA ILE A 43 11.62 -6.01 7.56
C ILE A 43 10.14 -5.76 7.23
N ASP A 44 9.79 -5.65 5.95
CA ASP A 44 8.40 -5.40 5.55
C ASP A 44 7.57 -6.68 5.55
N ARG A 45 6.26 -6.51 5.73
CA ARG A 45 5.29 -7.61 5.73
C ARG A 45 5.01 -8.10 4.31
N ASP A 46 4.82 -9.41 4.14
CA ASP A 46 4.43 -10.00 2.85
C ASP A 46 3.21 -9.26 2.27
N ILE A 47 3.33 -8.86 1.01
CA ILE A 47 2.29 -8.10 0.30
C ILE A 47 0.96 -8.86 0.22
N ARG A 48 0.99 -10.21 0.16
CA ARG A 48 -0.21 -11.03 0.14
C ARG A 48 -0.99 -10.93 1.44
N VAL A 49 -0.28 -10.93 2.58
CA VAL A 49 -0.88 -10.72 3.90
C VAL A 49 -1.48 -9.31 3.97
N THR A 50 -0.74 -8.31 3.52
CA THR A 50 -1.17 -6.91 3.51
C THR A 50 -2.43 -6.72 2.66
N LEU A 51 -2.47 -7.22 1.43
CA LEU A 51 -3.63 -7.09 0.54
C LEU A 51 -4.85 -7.86 1.07
N HIS A 52 -4.63 -9.07 1.61
CA HIS A 52 -5.72 -9.82 2.25
C HIS A 52 -6.32 -9.06 3.42
N ARG A 53 -5.48 -8.51 4.31
CA ARG A 53 -5.93 -7.75 5.47
C ARG A 53 -6.61 -6.44 5.06
N PHE A 54 -6.05 -5.73 4.10
CA PHE A 54 -6.66 -4.54 3.50
C PHE A 54 -8.10 -4.82 3.06
N TRP A 55 -8.27 -5.85 2.24
CA TRP A 55 -9.60 -6.19 1.71
C TRP A 55 -10.55 -6.70 2.81
N ALA A 56 -10.05 -7.49 3.74
CA ALA A 56 -10.84 -8.05 4.84
C ALA A 56 -11.25 -6.99 5.88
N SER A 57 -10.43 -5.98 6.11
CA SER A 57 -10.68 -4.92 7.10
C SER A 57 -11.72 -3.90 6.64
N MET A 58 -11.80 -3.63 5.34
CA MET A 58 -12.72 -2.65 4.77
C MET A 58 -14.18 -3.04 4.99
N SER A 59 -15.00 -2.06 5.35
CA SER A 59 -16.46 -2.20 5.35
C SER A 59 -17.00 -2.32 3.91
N LEU A 60 -18.23 -2.79 3.76
CA LEU A 60 -18.89 -2.81 2.45
C LEU A 60 -18.99 -1.41 1.86
N PHE A 61 -19.30 -0.42 2.68
CA PHE A 61 -19.41 0.98 2.23
C PHE A 61 -18.08 1.50 1.69
N GLU A 62 -16.95 1.23 2.37
CA GLU A 62 -15.61 1.61 1.87
C GLU A 62 -15.29 0.90 0.54
N LYS A 63 -15.66 -0.38 0.38
CA LYS A 63 -15.48 -1.12 -0.86
C LYS A 63 -16.28 -0.52 -2.02
N PHE A 64 -17.54 -0.19 -1.79
CA PHE A 64 -18.39 0.46 -2.81
C PHE A 64 -17.87 1.85 -3.15
N LYS A 65 -17.50 2.64 -2.16
CA LYS A 65 -16.91 3.97 -2.36
C LYS A 65 -15.64 3.90 -3.21
N MET A 66 -14.74 2.94 -2.90
CA MET A 66 -13.50 2.73 -3.65
C MET A 66 -13.78 2.29 -5.10
N PHE A 67 -14.73 1.38 -5.30
CA PHE A 67 -15.13 0.91 -6.62
C PHE A 67 -15.73 2.04 -7.46
N TYR A 68 -16.62 2.85 -6.86
CA TYR A 68 -17.20 4.01 -7.52
C TYR A 68 -16.15 5.06 -7.91
N ALA A 69 -15.20 5.33 -7.02
CA ALA A 69 -14.10 6.25 -7.30
C ALA A 69 -13.21 5.74 -8.45
N LEU A 70 -12.95 4.43 -8.50
CA LEU A 70 -12.18 3.82 -9.57
C LEU A 70 -12.88 3.94 -10.92
N ILE A 71 -14.20 3.67 -11.00
CA ILE A 71 -14.98 3.85 -12.23
C ILE A 71 -15.00 5.32 -12.64
N GLY A 72 -15.20 6.23 -11.68
CA GLY A 72 -15.19 7.67 -11.93
C GLY A 72 -13.85 8.16 -12.48
N SER A 73 -12.74 7.67 -11.95
CA SER A 73 -11.40 8.02 -12.43
C SER A 73 -11.14 7.56 -13.88
N ILE A 74 -11.62 6.36 -14.25
CA ILE A 74 -11.53 5.87 -15.63
C ILE A 74 -12.34 6.75 -16.58
N ALA A 75 -13.55 7.15 -16.19
CA ALA A 75 -14.41 8.00 -17.01
C ALA A 75 -13.89 9.44 -17.18
N VAL A 76 -13.11 9.93 -16.22
CA VAL A 76 -12.50 11.29 -16.25
C VAL A 76 -11.14 11.26 -16.96
N ALA A 77 -10.36 10.20 -16.83
CA ALA A 77 -9.04 10.07 -17.47
C ALA A 77 -9.10 10.17 -19.01
N ASP A 78 -10.26 9.84 -19.60
CA ASP A 78 -10.50 9.98 -21.04
C ASP A 78 -10.74 11.43 -21.49
N LYS A 79 -11.03 12.34 -20.54
CA LYS A 79 -11.38 13.76 -20.84
C LYS A 79 -10.31 14.78 -20.48
N THR A 80 -9.44 14.45 -19.54
CA THR A 80 -8.37 15.36 -19.08
C THR A 80 -7.05 14.60 -19.24
N GLY A 81 -6.32 14.95 -20.31
CA GLY A 81 -4.91 14.55 -20.48
C GLY A 81 -3.98 15.27 -19.48
N ASP A 82 -4.53 15.79 -18.39
CA ASP A 82 -3.76 16.42 -17.33
C ASP A 82 -3.03 15.37 -16.51
N LEU A 83 -1.77 15.20 -16.88
CA LEU A 83 -0.76 14.51 -16.10
C LEU A 83 -0.70 15.19 -14.73
N ILE A 84 -0.87 14.40 -13.67
CA ILE A 84 -0.57 14.82 -12.30
C ILE A 84 0.84 15.43 -12.33
N ASP A 85 0.98 16.69 -11.91
CA ASP A 85 2.29 17.33 -11.83
C ASP A 85 3.16 16.59 -10.80
N ILE A 86 4.08 15.78 -11.31
CA ILE A 86 4.94 14.90 -10.51
C ILE A 86 5.92 15.73 -9.66
N GLU A 87 6.22 16.95 -10.06
CA GLU A 87 7.06 17.84 -9.25
C GLU A 87 6.36 18.31 -7.97
N GLU A 88 5.04 18.48 -8.00
CA GLU A 88 4.27 18.72 -6.78
C GLU A 88 4.25 17.53 -5.84
N LEU A 89 4.25 16.29 -6.36
CA LEU A 89 4.28 15.06 -5.58
C LEU A 89 5.61 14.81 -4.84
N LYS A 90 6.70 15.47 -5.22
CA LYS A 90 8.01 15.36 -4.55
C LYS A 90 8.11 16.15 -3.24
N LYS A 91 7.16 17.01 -2.93
CA LYS A 91 7.15 17.77 -1.67
C LYS A 91 6.74 16.82 -0.53
N GLU A 92 7.53 16.79 0.53
CA GLU A 92 7.25 15.96 1.74
C GLU A 92 5.81 16.12 2.26
N ASN A 93 5.27 17.32 2.14
CA ASN A 93 3.91 17.68 2.56
C ASN A 93 2.81 17.00 1.71
N VAL A 94 3.08 16.63 0.46
CA VAL A 94 2.08 16.00 -0.42
C VAL A 94 1.86 14.54 -0.05
N VAL A 95 2.92 13.83 0.32
CA VAL A 95 2.81 12.44 0.79
C VAL A 95 2.00 12.40 2.08
N GLU A 96 2.27 13.29 3.04
CA GLU A 96 1.50 13.39 4.29
C GLU A 96 0.03 13.73 4.01
N ALA A 97 -0.25 14.71 3.16
CA ALA A 97 -1.61 15.08 2.79
C ALA A 97 -2.36 13.94 2.10
N ALA A 98 -1.72 13.24 1.17
CA ALA A 98 -2.30 12.07 0.52
C ALA A 98 -2.60 10.94 1.51
N MET A 99 -1.72 10.73 2.50
CA MET A 99 -1.91 9.76 3.57
C MET A 99 -3.11 10.14 4.46
N GLU A 100 -3.22 11.41 4.86
CA GLU A 100 -4.35 11.90 5.63
C GLU A 100 -5.67 11.73 4.87
N GLU A 101 -5.70 12.09 3.60
CA GLU A 101 -6.87 11.89 2.74
C GLU A 101 -7.24 10.42 2.61
N PHE A 102 -6.24 9.52 2.49
CA PHE A 102 -6.50 8.09 2.44
C PHE A 102 -7.07 7.58 3.78
N TYR A 103 -6.56 8.06 4.93
CA TYR A 103 -7.12 7.73 6.24
C TYR A 103 -8.56 8.24 6.40
N LYS A 104 -8.90 9.43 5.89
CA LYS A 104 -10.28 9.95 5.89
C LYS A 104 -11.17 9.16 4.94
N TYR A 105 -10.64 8.77 3.79
CA TYR A 105 -11.39 8.04 2.76
C TYR A 105 -11.71 6.60 3.17
N SER A 106 -10.75 5.86 3.67
CA SER A 106 -10.86 4.47 4.12
C SER A 106 -10.01 4.22 5.37
N PRO A 107 -10.50 4.57 6.57
CA PRO A 107 -9.72 4.45 7.81
C PRO A 107 -9.19 3.03 8.05
N ARG A 108 -10.04 2.02 7.80
CA ARG A 108 -9.67 0.61 7.99
C ARG A 108 -8.71 0.12 6.92
N GLY A 109 -8.91 0.54 5.68
CA GLY A 109 -8.00 0.23 4.58
C GLY A 109 -6.63 0.86 4.78
N ALA A 110 -6.59 2.14 5.14
CA ALA A 110 -5.36 2.85 5.44
C ALA A 110 -4.60 2.22 6.62
N MET A 111 -5.31 1.85 7.69
CA MET A 111 -4.69 1.14 8.81
C MET A 111 -4.05 -0.18 8.37
N ALA A 112 -4.70 -0.98 7.53
CA ALA A 112 -4.17 -2.26 7.06
C ALA A 112 -2.98 -2.10 6.09
N LEU A 113 -3.02 -1.10 5.20
CA LEU A 113 -1.97 -0.87 4.21
C LEU A 113 -0.75 -0.15 4.77
N ILE A 114 -0.93 0.69 5.77
CA ILE A 114 0.09 1.59 6.28
C ILE A 114 0.37 1.29 7.75
N GLY A 115 -0.58 1.58 8.65
CA GLY A 115 -0.37 1.53 10.09
C GLY A 115 0.06 0.15 10.63
N GLU A 116 -0.54 -0.92 10.12
CA GLU A 116 -0.13 -2.29 10.49
C GLU A 116 1.26 -2.65 9.97
N ARG A 117 1.65 -2.14 8.79
CA ARG A 117 3.00 -2.34 8.26
C ARG A 117 4.03 -1.54 9.05
N ASP A 118 3.69 -0.31 9.44
CA ASP A 118 4.53 0.51 10.33
C ASP A 118 4.80 -0.23 11.64
N ALA A 119 3.75 -0.78 12.26
CA ALA A 119 3.88 -1.57 13.47
C ALA A 119 4.72 -2.84 13.25
N TYR A 120 4.50 -3.55 12.13
CA TYR A 120 5.25 -4.76 11.79
C TYR A 120 6.75 -4.45 11.61
N MET A 121 7.09 -3.44 10.83
CA MET A 121 8.47 -2.99 10.62
C MET A 121 9.10 -2.53 11.93
N SER A 122 8.36 -1.81 12.77
CA SER A 122 8.84 -1.33 14.07
C SER A 122 9.20 -2.48 15.02
N HIS A 123 8.41 -3.56 15.06
CA HIS A 123 8.78 -4.76 15.80
C HIS A 123 10.13 -5.34 15.36
N HIS A 124 10.35 -5.42 14.04
CA HIS A 124 11.62 -5.88 13.50
C HIS A 124 12.77 -4.93 13.82
N LEU A 125 12.56 -3.61 13.70
CA LEU A 125 13.58 -2.60 13.99
C LEU A 125 13.99 -2.61 15.46
N ILE A 126 13.05 -2.73 16.39
CA ILE A 126 13.33 -2.83 17.83
C ILE A 126 14.18 -4.07 18.11
N ARG A 127 13.82 -5.23 17.54
CA ARG A 127 14.59 -6.46 17.71
C ARG A 127 15.99 -6.35 17.11
N LEU A 128 16.14 -5.74 15.93
CA LEU A 128 17.44 -5.53 15.29
C LEU A 128 18.30 -4.54 16.07
N GLY A 129 17.70 -3.45 16.57
CA GLY A 129 18.38 -2.44 17.38
C GLY A 129 18.88 -2.96 18.74
N SER A 130 18.14 -3.95 19.32
CA SER A 130 18.59 -4.63 20.55
C SER A 130 19.77 -5.55 20.32
N ALA A 131 20.00 -6.03 19.10
CA ALA A 131 21.05 -6.99 18.75
C ALA A 131 22.25 -6.36 18.03
N ASN A 132 22.18 -5.09 17.63
CA ASN A 132 23.20 -4.42 16.84
C ASN A 132 23.37 -2.96 17.33
N GLU A 133 24.61 -2.46 17.33
CA GLU A 133 24.91 -1.08 17.73
C GLU A 133 24.30 -0.02 16.80
N ARG A 134 24.24 -0.34 15.50
CA ARG A 134 23.72 0.54 14.46
C ARG A 134 22.82 -0.22 13.49
N VAL A 135 21.67 0.35 13.22
CA VAL A 135 20.72 -0.16 12.24
C VAL A 135 20.32 1.01 11.32
N LEU A 136 20.53 0.84 10.02
CA LEU A 136 20.03 1.75 9.00
C LEU A 136 18.78 1.12 8.37
N ALA A 137 17.65 1.79 8.46
CA ALA A 137 16.42 1.38 7.80
C ALA A 137 16.14 2.23 6.56
N VAL A 138 15.92 1.59 5.42
CA VAL A 138 15.45 2.24 4.19
C VAL A 138 13.99 1.88 4.02
N VAL A 139 13.11 2.86 4.09
CA VAL A 139 11.64 2.68 4.06
C VAL A 139 11.00 3.73 3.16
N GLY A 140 9.82 3.42 2.62
CA GLY A 140 9.04 4.41 1.88
C GLY A 140 8.66 5.61 2.76
N ALA A 141 8.66 6.82 2.19
CA ALA A 141 8.40 8.08 2.91
C ALA A 141 7.12 8.05 3.74
N GLY A 142 6.06 7.39 3.23
CA GLY A 142 4.78 7.27 3.92
C GLY A 142 4.80 6.43 5.20
N HIS A 143 5.86 5.64 5.44
CA HIS A 143 6.00 4.80 6.64
C HIS A 143 6.85 5.46 7.74
N ARG A 144 7.65 6.47 7.38
CA ARG A 144 8.62 7.09 8.30
C ARG A 144 7.98 7.56 9.60
N LYS A 145 6.94 8.37 9.50
CA LYS A 145 6.28 8.98 10.67
C LYS A 145 5.66 7.94 11.61
N GLY A 146 5.00 6.93 11.06
CA GLY A 146 4.40 5.85 11.86
C GLY A 146 5.45 4.98 12.55
N ILE A 147 6.53 4.66 11.87
CA ILE A 147 7.66 3.92 12.45
C ILE A 147 8.32 4.73 13.57
N GLU A 148 8.61 6.02 13.35
CA GLU A 148 9.19 6.90 14.37
C GLU A 148 8.31 6.97 15.64
N GLN A 149 6.99 7.08 15.49
CA GLN A 149 6.05 7.08 16.61
C GLN A 149 6.12 5.78 17.44
N TYR A 150 6.15 4.63 16.78
CA TYR A 150 6.26 3.33 17.47
C TYR A 150 7.63 3.12 18.12
N LEU A 151 8.71 3.60 17.51
CA LEU A 151 10.05 3.53 18.09
C LEU A 151 10.19 4.43 19.32
N GLN A 152 9.53 5.60 19.32
CA GLN A 152 9.51 6.52 20.47
C GLN A 152 8.63 5.98 21.61
N ASN A 153 7.54 5.27 21.28
CA ASN A 153 6.63 4.70 22.27
C ASN A 153 6.30 3.23 21.98
N PRO A 154 7.23 2.31 22.23
CA PRO A 154 7.05 0.87 21.94
C PRO A 154 5.87 0.22 22.66
N ALA A 155 5.41 0.80 23.77
CA ALA A 155 4.25 0.28 24.50
C ALA A 155 2.93 0.38 23.73
N THR A 156 2.87 1.20 22.67
CA THR A 156 1.71 1.35 21.80
C THR A 156 1.66 0.33 20.66
N LEU A 157 2.71 -0.47 20.49
CA LEU A 157 2.76 -1.49 19.45
C LEU A 157 1.69 -2.57 19.70
N PRO A 158 0.88 -2.89 18.68
CA PRO A 158 -0.02 -4.03 18.77
C PRO A 158 0.78 -5.34 18.84
N PRO A 159 0.20 -6.41 19.42
CA PRO A 159 0.86 -7.72 19.48
C PRO A 159 1.26 -8.20 18.08
N PHE A 160 2.48 -8.71 17.93
CA PHE A 160 3.03 -9.13 16.63
C PHE A 160 2.15 -10.15 15.91
N ASP A 161 1.60 -11.13 16.64
CA ASP A 161 0.71 -12.14 16.08
C ASP A 161 -0.57 -11.55 15.48
N SER A 162 -1.04 -10.44 16.03
CA SER A 162 -2.21 -9.73 15.48
C SER A 162 -1.95 -9.13 14.10
N LEU A 163 -0.69 -8.83 13.77
CA LEU A 163 -0.27 -8.26 12.49
C LEU A 163 -0.07 -9.31 11.39
N THR A 164 0.19 -10.56 11.78
CA THR A 164 0.49 -11.67 10.87
C THR A 164 -0.69 -12.63 10.68
N SER A 165 -1.60 -12.68 11.65
CA SER A 165 -2.77 -13.55 11.60
C SER A 165 -3.66 -13.26 10.40
N GLN A 166 -4.18 -14.33 9.79
CA GLN A 166 -5.20 -14.17 8.75
C GLN A 166 -6.50 -13.66 9.38
N MET A 167 -6.96 -12.52 8.93
CA MET A 167 -8.29 -12.04 9.29
C MET A 167 -9.35 -12.98 8.68
N LYS A 168 -10.29 -13.45 9.51
CA LYS A 168 -11.43 -14.20 8.99
C LYS A 168 -12.16 -13.31 7.98
N SER A 169 -12.13 -13.69 6.70
CA SER A 169 -12.89 -12.99 5.68
C SER A 169 -14.38 -13.15 5.99
N ARG A 170 -15.09 -12.04 6.13
CA ARG A 170 -16.54 -12.08 6.25
C ARG A 170 -17.13 -12.54 4.92
N PRO A 171 -18.21 -13.37 4.89
CA PRO A 171 -18.83 -13.87 3.66
C PRO A 171 -19.29 -12.75 2.71
N TRP A 172 -19.37 -11.54 3.19
CA TRP A 172 -19.67 -10.32 2.44
C TRP A 172 -18.72 -10.04 1.26
N GLY A 173 -17.46 -10.52 1.31
CA GLY A 173 -16.54 -10.41 0.18
C GLY A 173 -17.00 -11.19 -1.04
N LEU A 174 -17.62 -12.34 -0.84
CA LEU A 174 -18.21 -13.17 -1.91
C LEU A 174 -19.44 -12.48 -2.51
N ILE A 175 -20.33 -11.93 -1.67
CA ILE A 175 -21.52 -11.20 -2.11
C ILE A 175 -21.11 -9.97 -2.92
N PHE A 176 -20.14 -9.19 -2.42
CA PHE A 176 -19.60 -8.04 -3.13
C PHE A 176 -19.00 -8.45 -4.48
N GLY A 177 -18.20 -9.52 -4.52
CA GLY A 177 -17.63 -10.05 -5.76
C GLY A 177 -18.70 -10.43 -6.77
N ILE A 178 -19.76 -11.12 -6.34
CA ILE A 178 -20.89 -11.50 -7.20
C ILE A 178 -21.60 -10.26 -7.75
N VAL A 179 -21.90 -9.27 -6.90
CA VAL A 179 -22.59 -8.03 -7.31
C VAL A 179 -21.75 -7.25 -8.32
N VAL A 180 -20.45 -7.08 -8.07
CA VAL A 180 -19.54 -6.38 -8.99
C VAL A 180 -19.44 -7.11 -10.33
N THR A 181 -19.32 -8.44 -10.32
CA THR A 181 -19.26 -9.25 -11.53
C THR A 181 -20.56 -9.16 -12.33
N ALA A 182 -21.72 -9.17 -11.65
CA ALA A 182 -23.03 -9.04 -12.29
C ALA A 182 -23.19 -7.63 -12.93
N ILE A 183 -22.82 -6.57 -12.24
CA ILE A 183 -22.88 -5.20 -12.79
C ILE A 183 -21.96 -5.09 -14.02
N PHE A 184 -20.73 -5.62 -13.93
CA PHE A 184 -19.79 -5.59 -15.03
C PHE A 184 -20.30 -6.39 -16.24
N GLY A 185 -20.88 -7.55 -16.00
CA GLY A 185 -21.52 -8.36 -17.04
C GLY A 185 -22.67 -7.63 -17.72
N LEU A 186 -23.54 -6.94 -16.96
CA LEU A 186 -24.63 -6.14 -17.50
C LEU A 186 -24.14 -4.95 -18.33
N LEU A 187 -23.06 -4.28 -17.89
CA LEU A 187 -22.45 -3.18 -18.64
C LEU A 187 -21.86 -3.66 -19.95
N LEU A 188 -21.16 -4.80 -19.95
CA LEU A 188 -20.64 -5.40 -21.18
C LEU A 188 -21.78 -5.80 -22.16
N LEU A 189 -22.85 -6.39 -21.65
CA LEU A 189 -24.02 -6.70 -22.47
C LEU A 189 -24.65 -5.43 -23.07
N ALA A 190 -24.81 -4.38 -22.28
CA ALA A 190 -25.32 -3.09 -22.76
C ALA A 190 -24.46 -2.49 -23.88
N ILE A 191 -23.13 -2.60 -23.79
CA ILE A 191 -22.20 -2.14 -24.83
C ILE A 191 -22.29 -2.98 -26.11
N VAL A 192 -22.45 -4.30 -25.97
CA VAL A 192 -22.50 -5.21 -27.12
C VAL A 192 -23.84 -5.09 -27.88
N PHE A 193 -24.94 -4.75 -27.21
CA PHE A 193 -26.28 -4.62 -27.79
C PHE A 193 -26.70 -3.16 -28.06
N SER A 194 -25.84 -2.19 -27.83
CA SER A 194 -25.96 -0.77 -28.20
C SER A 194 -25.30 -0.50 -29.53
#